data_161c37a21dbe37b48f23194fc3482ad9
#
_entry.id   161c37a21dbe37b48f23194fc3482ad9
#
_cell.length_a   1.000
_cell.length_b   1.000
_cell.length_c   1.000
_cell.angle_alpha   90.00
_cell.angle_beta   90.00
_cell.angle_gamma   90.00
#
_symmetry.space_group_name_H-M   'P 1'
#
loop_
_entity.id
_entity.type
_entity.pdbx_description
1 polymer ?
#
loop_
_entity_poly.entity_id
_entity_poly.type
_entity_poly.pdbx_seq_one_letter_code
_entity_poly.pdbx_strand_id
1 'polypeptide(L)'
;MAAHQVNVYFWLIDTIASGRLTRDDINRRWANCRYNDNHESIFPERKFHRYKDEIQEIFDVEIRCNRSQNYYYIDNKDDISGGFTRKWLLNAMAVHSMMDQAQDMNECILYEDIPEGTQYLSLIVDAIKQRHQLRFTYYSFNSQEQYELTLAPYCLKVFKQRWYVAGCPSTHPTEKRIYALDRVKEMR
;
A
#
# COMPACT_ATOMS: atom_id res chain seq x y z
N MET A 1 -20.19 4.22 3.93
CA MET A 1 -19.67 4.13 5.33
C MET A 1 -18.26 3.56 5.39
N ALA A 2 -17.96 2.43 4.74
CA ALA A 2 -16.61 1.82 4.82
C ALA A 2 -15.47 2.73 4.29
N ALA A 3 -15.64 3.36 3.12
CA ALA A 3 -14.60 4.22 2.53
C ALA A 3 -14.25 5.44 3.40
N HIS A 4 -15.26 6.12 3.98
CA HIS A 4 -15.04 7.24 4.88
C HIS A 4 -14.25 6.82 6.14
N GLN A 5 -14.57 5.66 6.72
CA GLN A 5 -13.89 5.14 7.90
C GLN A 5 -12.42 4.82 7.61
N VAL A 6 -12.13 4.21 6.47
CA VAL A 6 -10.76 3.92 6.02
C VAL A 6 -9.94 5.20 5.83
N ASN A 7 -10.55 6.26 5.28
CA ASN A 7 -9.90 7.56 5.14
C ASN A 7 -9.55 8.18 6.51
N VAL A 8 -10.40 7.99 7.52
CA VAL A 8 -10.09 8.45 8.89
C VAL A 8 -8.96 7.63 9.52
N TYR A 9 -8.85 6.32 9.22
CA TYR A 9 -7.69 5.52 9.66
C TYR A 9 -6.41 6.05 9.05
N PHE A 10 -6.38 6.31 7.76
CA PHE A 10 -5.23 6.87 7.07
C PHE A 10 -4.83 8.22 7.64
N TRP A 11 -5.80 9.12 7.82
CA TRP A 11 -5.56 10.39 8.45
C TRP A 11 -4.95 10.25 9.86
N LEU A 12 -5.45 9.32 10.67
CA LEU A 12 -4.96 9.10 12.03
C LEU A 12 -3.53 8.53 12.03
N ILE A 13 -3.23 7.57 11.16
CA ILE A 13 -1.89 7.01 10.98
C ILE A 13 -0.92 8.11 10.56
N ASP A 14 -1.24 8.87 9.51
CA ASP A 14 -0.40 9.94 8.98
C ASP A 14 -0.16 11.04 10.04
N THR A 15 -1.23 11.44 10.74
CA THR A 15 -1.16 12.39 11.83
C THR A 15 -0.16 11.95 12.91
N ILE A 16 -0.25 10.71 13.40
CA ILE A 16 0.64 10.19 14.45
C ILE A 16 2.05 9.89 13.91
N ALA A 17 2.17 9.47 12.66
CA ALA A 17 3.47 9.24 12.00
C ALA A 17 4.30 10.51 11.85
N SER A 18 3.66 11.68 11.81
CA SER A 18 4.34 12.97 11.68
C SER A 18 5.18 13.35 12.91
N GLY A 19 4.96 12.70 14.06
CA GLY A 19 5.74 12.97 15.28
C GLY A 19 5.09 12.46 16.55
N ARG A 20 5.60 12.97 17.69
CA ARG A 20 5.08 12.69 19.02
C ARG A 20 3.96 13.69 19.33
N LEU A 21 2.72 13.26 19.29
CA LEU A 21 1.57 14.14 19.42
C LEU A 21 0.79 13.86 20.71
N THR A 22 0.46 14.92 21.42
CA THR A 22 -0.48 14.84 22.53
C THR A 22 -1.92 14.65 22.02
N ARG A 23 -2.82 14.29 22.93
CA ARG A 23 -4.23 14.18 22.61
C ARG A 23 -4.81 15.52 22.09
N ASP A 24 -4.37 16.62 22.67
CA ASP A 24 -4.80 17.97 22.24
C ASP A 24 -4.28 18.34 20.85
N ASP A 25 -3.08 17.89 20.49
CA ASP A 25 -2.55 18.07 19.13
C ASP A 25 -3.39 17.32 18.11
N ILE A 26 -3.77 16.07 18.41
CA ILE A 26 -4.64 15.25 17.56
C ILE A 26 -6.02 15.92 17.43
N ASN A 27 -6.59 16.43 18.52
CA ASN A 27 -7.87 17.12 18.51
C ASN A 27 -7.83 18.40 17.66
N ARG A 28 -6.76 19.21 17.78
CA ARG A 28 -6.59 20.41 16.95
C ARG A 28 -6.52 20.09 15.47
N ARG A 29 -5.84 18.99 15.10
CA ARG A 29 -5.78 18.55 13.71
C ARG A 29 -7.10 17.96 13.23
N TRP A 30 -7.82 17.26 14.13
CA TRP A 30 -9.16 16.74 13.83
C TRP A 30 -10.17 17.82 13.52
N ALA A 31 -10.17 18.91 14.28
CA ALA A 31 -11.09 20.03 14.07
C ALA A 31 -11.01 20.61 12.64
N ASN A 32 -9.81 20.52 12.00
CA ASN A 32 -9.58 20.99 10.63
C ASN A 32 -9.51 19.84 9.62
N CYS A 33 -9.85 18.62 10.03
CA CYS A 33 -9.80 17.45 9.16
C CYS A 33 -10.98 17.42 8.21
N ARG A 34 -10.72 17.22 6.91
CA ARG A 34 -11.77 17.10 5.88
C ARG A 34 -12.74 15.92 6.09
N TYR A 35 -12.29 14.89 6.88
CA TYR A 35 -13.13 13.75 7.22
C TYR A 35 -13.93 13.95 8.51
N ASN A 36 -13.90 15.17 9.07
CA ASN A 36 -14.69 15.57 10.22
C ASN A 36 -16.02 16.18 9.76
N ASP A 37 -16.92 15.36 9.23
CA ASP A 37 -18.18 15.78 8.65
C ASP A 37 -19.09 16.53 9.65
N ASN A 38 -18.96 16.21 10.94
CA ASN A 38 -19.77 16.82 11.99
C ASN A 38 -19.12 18.09 12.60
N HIS A 39 -17.96 18.51 12.10
CA HIS A 39 -17.20 19.65 12.64
C HIS A 39 -16.95 19.56 14.17
N GLU A 40 -16.68 18.34 14.65
CA GLU A 40 -16.38 18.08 16.05
C GLU A 40 -15.04 18.73 16.43
N SER A 41 -15.00 19.49 17.51
CA SER A 41 -13.75 20.09 18.01
C SER A 41 -12.81 19.08 18.65
N ILE A 42 -13.35 17.93 19.08
CA ILE A 42 -12.62 16.84 19.77
C ILE A 42 -12.89 15.54 19.03
N PHE A 43 -11.84 14.80 18.74
CA PHE A 43 -11.97 13.42 18.24
C PHE A 43 -12.52 12.53 19.37
N PRO A 44 -13.71 11.92 19.26
CA PRO A 44 -14.33 11.20 20.37
C PRO A 44 -13.45 10.09 20.92
N GLU A 45 -13.28 10.01 22.23
CA GLU A 45 -12.34 9.11 22.89
C GLU A 45 -12.63 7.63 22.56
N ARG A 46 -13.90 7.21 22.65
CA ARG A 46 -14.30 5.85 22.29
C ARG A 46 -13.99 5.51 20.84
N LYS A 47 -14.18 6.47 19.92
CA LYS A 47 -13.89 6.31 18.50
C LYS A 47 -12.38 6.20 18.27
N PHE A 48 -11.58 7.00 19.00
CA PHE A 48 -10.13 6.97 18.92
C PHE A 48 -9.55 5.61 19.35
N HIS A 49 -9.99 5.08 20.49
CA HIS A 49 -9.51 3.78 20.98
C HIS A 49 -9.91 2.65 20.02
N ARG A 50 -11.17 2.63 19.61
CA ARG A 50 -11.64 1.64 18.61
C ARG A 50 -10.83 1.70 17.33
N TYR A 51 -10.61 2.88 16.77
CA TYR A 51 -9.86 3.05 15.53
C TYR A 51 -8.39 2.66 15.68
N LYS A 52 -7.79 2.92 16.82
CA LYS A 52 -6.45 2.46 17.13
C LYS A 52 -6.35 0.92 17.08
N ASP A 53 -7.32 0.22 17.66
CA ASP A 53 -7.34 -1.23 17.68
C ASP A 53 -7.62 -1.82 16.28
N GLU A 54 -8.57 -1.25 15.54
CA GLU A 54 -8.87 -1.62 14.16
C GLU A 54 -7.68 -1.34 13.21
N ILE A 55 -6.95 -0.24 13.40
CA ILE A 55 -5.73 0.08 12.65
C ILE A 55 -4.65 -0.98 12.91
N GLN A 56 -4.50 -1.42 14.15
CA GLN A 56 -3.54 -2.48 14.47
C GLN A 56 -3.93 -3.80 13.82
N GLU A 57 -5.21 -4.17 13.85
CA GLU A 57 -5.70 -5.42 13.26
C GLU A 57 -5.58 -5.43 11.72
N ILE A 58 -5.97 -4.33 11.06
CA ILE A 58 -6.06 -4.26 9.60
C ILE A 58 -4.68 -3.99 8.96
N PHE A 59 -3.91 -3.06 9.55
CA PHE A 59 -2.68 -2.53 8.94
C PHE A 59 -1.40 -2.94 9.67
N ASP A 60 -1.52 -3.69 10.79
CA ASP A 60 -0.39 -4.04 11.66
C ASP A 60 0.43 -2.81 12.09
N VAL A 61 -0.27 -1.68 12.30
CA VAL A 61 0.32 -0.42 12.78
C VAL A 61 -0.03 -0.22 14.24
N GLU A 62 0.97 -0.31 15.11
CA GLU A 62 0.78 -0.22 16.56
C GLU A 62 0.92 1.21 17.06
N ILE A 63 -0.21 1.83 17.41
CA ILE A 63 -0.26 3.17 18.03
C ILE A 63 -0.21 3.02 19.52
N ARG A 64 0.89 3.47 20.15
CA ARG A 64 1.08 3.47 21.62
C ARG A 64 1.02 4.86 22.22
N CYS A 65 0.77 4.90 23.52
CA CYS A 65 0.82 6.12 24.33
C CYS A 65 1.98 6.05 25.33
N ASN A 66 2.88 7.02 25.29
CA ASN A 66 3.83 7.23 26.36
C ASN A 66 3.12 7.99 27.51
N ARG A 67 2.71 7.26 28.56
CA ARG A 67 1.93 7.83 29.67
C ARG A 67 2.71 8.85 30.50
N SER A 68 4.04 8.74 30.59
CA SER A 68 4.86 9.66 31.37
C SER A 68 5.00 11.04 30.71
N GLN A 69 4.96 11.09 29.39
CA GLN A 69 5.09 12.31 28.58
C GLN A 69 3.80 12.67 27.83
N ASN A 70 2.74 11.89 28.02
CA ASN A 70 1.41 12.10 27.46
C ASN A 70 1.36 12.33 25.94
N TYR A 71 2.11 11.53 25.16
CA TYR A 71 2.06 11.58 23.70
C TYR A 71 1.83 10.21 23.08
N TYR A 72 1.25 10.21 21.88
CA TYR A 72 1.05 9.04 21.02
C TYR A 72 2.16 8.94 19.98
N TYR A 73 2.52 7.71 19.60
CA TYR A 73 3.53 7.40 18.60
C TYR A 73 3.25 6.04 17.97
N ILE A 74 3.85 5.77 16.81
CA ILE A 74 3.82 4.44 16.18
C ILE A 74 5.03 3.66 16.67
N ASP A 75 4.80 2.56 17.40
CA ASP A 75 5.86 1.80 18.08
C ASP A 75 6.64 0.90 17.10
N ASN A 76 5.95 0.25 16.18
CA ASN A 76 6.56 -0.69 15.24
C ASN A 76 7.01 -0.06 13.91
N LYS A 77 7.35 1.22 13.94
CA LYS A 77 7.74 1.99 12.73
C LYS A 77 9.03 1.45 12.07
N ASP A 78 9.94 0.91 12.85
CA ASP A 78 11.27 0.49 12.43
C ASP A 78 11.50 -1.04 12.49
N ASP A 79 10.45 -1.83 12.72
CA ASP A 79 10.57 -3.29 12.81
C ASP A 79 10.91 -3.90 11.44
N ILE A 80 12.10 -4.51 11.37
CA ILE A 80 12.74 -4.97 10.12
C ILE A 80 12.00 -6.14 9.48
N SER A 81 11.35 -7.01 10.23
CA SER A 81 10.67 -8.21 9.70
C SER A 81 9.33 -7.91 8.99
N GLY A 82 8.65 -6.82 9.34
CA GLY A 82 7.47 -6.28 8.65
C GLY A 82 7.72 -4.92 7.97
N GLY A 83 8.94 -4.40 8.13
CA GLY A 83 9.29 -3.00 7.87
C GLY A 83 9.08 -2.52 6.44
N PHE A 84 9.38 -3.36 5.43
CA PHE A 84 9.26 -2.94 4.02
C PHE A 84 7.80 -2.77 3.61
N THR A 85 6.95 -3.74 3.88
CA THR A 85 5.52 -3.72 3.51
C THR A 85 4.79 -2.60 4.24
N ARG A 86 5.05 -2.44 5.55
CA ARG A 86 4.47 -1.38 6.36
C ARG A 86 4.94 0.01 5.91
N LYS A 87 6.24 0.20 5.72
CA LYS A 87 6.81 1.46 5.22
C LYS A 87 6.28 1.82 3.84
N TRP A 88 6.16 0.83 2.96
CA TRP A 88 5.56 1.01 1.65
C TRP A 88 4.07 1.41 1.76
N LEU A 89 3.31 0.75 2.63
CA LEU A 89 1.91 1.07 2.88
C LEU A 89 1.74 2.48 3.44
N LEU A 90 2.52 2.86 4.45
CA LEU A 90 2.49 4.21 5.04
C LEU A 90 2.86 5.28 4.00
N ASN A 91 3.84 5.02 3.14
CA ASN A 91 4.18 5.94 2.05
C ASN A 91 3.05 6.04 1.02
N ALA A 92 2.42 4.92 0.63
CA ALA A 92 1.29 4.93 -0.28
C ALA A 92 0.09 5.69 0.30
N MET A 93 -0.15 5.57 1.60
CA MET A 93 -1.18 6.31 2.32
C MET A 93 -0.88 7.81 2.39
N ALA A 94 0.37 8.20 2.68
CA ALA A 94 0.79 9.59 2.71
C ALA A 94 0.61 10.24 1.32
N VAL A 95 0.98 9.52 0.25
CA VAL A 95 0.75 9.97 -1.12
C VAL A 95 -0.75 10.10 -1.41
N HIS A 96 -1.58 9.12 -1.04
CA HIS A 96 -3.03 9.19 -1.22
C HIS A 96 -3.65 10.38 -0.47
N SER A 97 -3.25 10.60 0.80
CA SER A 97 -3.72 11.74 1.59
C SER A 97 -3.32 13.08 0.97
N MET A 98 -2.11 13.16 0.42
CA MET A 98 -1.59 14.33 -0.27
C MET A 98 -2.32 14.60 -1.58
N MET A 99 -2.59 13.56 -2.38
CA MET A 99 -3.40 13.64 -3.61
C MET A 99 -4.81 14.11 -3.33
N ASP A 100 -5.39 13.62 -2.26
CA ASP A 100 -6.73 13.94 -1.82
C ASP A 100 -6.85 15.41 -1.37
N GLN A 101 -5.81 15.96 -0.72
CA GLN A 101 -5.72 17.37 -0.35
C GLN A 101 -5.45 18.28 -1.56
N ALA A 102 -4.86 17.74 -2.59
CA ALA A 102 -4.45 18.48 -3.79
C ALA A 102 -5.47 18.39 -4.95
N GLN A 103 -6.69 17.91 -4.71
CA GLN A 103 -7.73 17.82 -5.75
C GLN A 103 -8.00 19.17 -6.44
N ASP A 104 -7.85 20.28 -5.73
CA ASP A 104 -7.98 21.64 -6.29
C ASP A 104 -6.69 22.12 -7.00
N MET A 105 -5.61 21.34 -6.97
CA MET A 105 -4.29 21.68 -7.52
C MET A 105 -3.85 20.73 -8.63
N ASN A 106 -4.77 20.09 -9.33
CA ASN A 106 -4.48 19.12 -10.39
C ASN A 106 -3.55 19.65 -11.51
N GLU A 107 -3.53 20.99 -11.70
CA GLU A 107 -2.63 21.63 -12.66
C GLU A 107 -1.17 21.69 -12.20
N CYS A 108 -0.91 21.52 -10.89
CA CYS A 108 0.42 21.63 -10.30
C CYS A 108 1.05 20.27 -9.98
N ILE A 109 0.29 19.17 -10.05
CA ILE A 109 0.76 17.83 -9.72
C ILE A 109 0.63 16.94 -10.95
N LEU A 110 1.75 16.58 -11.54
CA LEU A 110 1.80 15.61 -12.63
C LEU A 110 1.90 14.21 -12.04
N TYR A 111 0.91 13.38 -12.32
CA TYR A 111 0.90 11.97 -11.92
C TYR A 111 1.54 11.14 -13.03
N GLU A 112 2.45 10.25 -12.63
CA GLU A 112 2.92 9.19 -13.50
C GLU A 112 1.86 8.07 -13.51
N ASP A 113 1.46 7.58 -14.67
CA ASP A 113 0.52 6.47 -14.77
C ASP A 113 1.06 5.26 -14.02
N ILE A 114 0.24 4.70 -13.10
CA ILE A 114 0.60 3.45 -12.43
C ILE A 114 0.47 2.34 -13.47
N PRO A 115 1.56 1.64 -13.80
CA PRO A 115 1.51 0.59 -14.81
C PRO A 115 0.49 -0.49 -14.45
N GLU A 116 -0.27 -0.94 -15.43
CA GLU A 116 -1.22 -2.04 -15.32
C GLU A 116 -0.55 -3.33 -14.81
N GLY A 117 -1.36 -4.35 -14.48
CA GLY A 117 -0.85 -5.67 -14.08
C GLY A 117 -1.16 -6.07 -12.64
N THR A 118 -1.71 -5.16 -11.82
CA THR A 118 -2.10 -5.45 -10.43
C THR A 118 -3.23 -6.49 -10.34
N GLN A 119 -4.06 -6.62 -11.38
CA GLN A 119 -5.12 -7.62 -11.49
C GLN A 119 -4.60 -9.07 -11.45
N TYR A 120 -3.31 -9.30 -11.77
CA TYR A 120 -2.71 -10.63 -11.77
C TYR A 120 -2.05 -11.02 -10.44
N LEU A 121 -1.92 -10.10 -9.47
CA LEU A 121 -1.16 -10.33 -8.24
C LEU A 121 -1.70 -11.52 -7.42
N SER A 122 -3.00 -11.61 -7.22
CA SER A 122 -3.62 -12.71 -6.47
C SER A 122 -3.35 -14.05 -7.14
N LEU A 123 -3.54 -14.13 -8.46
CA LEU A 123 -3.30 -15.34 -9.25
C LEU A 123 -1.83 -15.80 -9.13
N ILE A 124 -0.89 -14.85 -9.21
CA ILE A 124 0.54 -15.16 -9.11
C ILE A 124 0.90 -15.64 -7.69
N VAL A 125 0.37 -14.99 -6.65
CA VAL A 125 0.60 -15.39 -5.25
C VAL A 125 0.09 -16.82 -5.02
N ASP A 126 -1.09 -17.16 -5.53
CA ASP A 126 -1.67 -18.48 -5.39
C ASP A 126 -0.84 -19.53 -6.17
N ALA A 127 -0.39 -19.20 -7.38
CA ALA A 127 0.48 -20.08 -8.16
C ALA A 127 1.82 -20.34 -7.44
N ILE A 128 2.42 -19.32 -6.80
CA ILE A 128 3.64 -19.51 -6.00
C ILE A 128 3.39 -20.42 -4.81
N LYS A 129 2.30 -20.19 -4.05
CA LYS A 129 1.94 -21.01 -2.87
C LYS A 129 1.69 -22.46 -3.22
N GLN A 130 0.98 -22.70 -4.32
CA GLN A 130 0.58 -24.03 -4.78
C GLN A 130 1.61 -24.69 -5.69
N ARG A 131 2.71 -23.99 -6.03
CA ARG A 131 3.73 -24.42 -6.98
C ARG A 131 3.18 -24.76 -8.37
N HIS A 132 2.19 -23.98 -8.80
CA HIS A 132 1.60 -24.09 -10.12
C HIS A 132 2.36 -23.23 -11.13
N GLN A 133 2.28 -23.59 -12.39
CA GLN A 133 2.79 -22.81 -13.50
C GLN A 133 1.72 -21.81 -13.97
N LEU A 134 2.17 -20.66 -14.43
CA LEU A 134 1.34 -19.63 -15.05
C LEU A 134 1.53 -19.65 -16.55
N ARG A 135 0.44 -19.56 -17.29
CA ARG A 135 0.46 -19.39 -18.75
C ARG A 135 -0.09 -18.02 -19.09
N PHE A 136 0.64 -17.25 -19.90
CA PHE A 136 0.24 -15.91 -20.30
C PHE A 136 0.87 -15.49 -21.62
N THR A 137 0.27 -14.51 -22.28
CA THR A 137 0.84 -13.83 -23.43
C THR A 137 1.69 -12.65 -22.96
N TYR A 138 2.93 -12.57 -23.40
CA TYR A 138 3.87 -11.52 -23.03
C TYR A 138 4.27 -10.67 -24.25
N TYR A 139 4.22 -9.35 -24.08
CA TYR A 139 4.72 -8.41 -25.07
C TYR A 139 6.17 -8.05 -24.78
N SER A 140 7.09 -8.46 -25.66
CA SER A 140 8.51 -8.16 -25.55
C SER A 140 8.82 -6.76 -26.08
N PHE A 141 9.51 -5.95 -25.26
CA PHE A 141 9.94 -4.63 -25.69
C PHE A 141 11.04 -4.68 -26.77
N ASN A 142 11.94 -5.69 -26.68
CA ASN A 142 13.09 -5.78 -27.57
C ASN A 142 12.71 -6.28 -28.97
N SER A 143 11.79 -7.24 -29.06
CA SER A 143 11.35 -7.80 -30.34
C SER A 143 10.08 -7.17 -30.90
N GLN A 144 9.37 -6.38 -30.07
CA GLN A 144 8.03 -5.84 -30.34
C GLN A 144 6.99 -6.91 -30.71
N GLU A 145 7.23 -8.16 -30.32
CA GLU A 145 6.39 -9.31 -30.59
C GLU A 145 5.66 -9.79 -29.35
N GLN A 146 4.49 -10.41 -29.58
CA GLN A 146 3.76 -11.13 -28.54
C GLN A 146 4.05 -12.61 -28.67
N TYR A 147 4.30 -13.27 -27.55
CA TYR A 147 4.48 -14.72 -27.50
C TYR A 147 3.84 -15.32 -26.26
N GLU A 148 3.36 -16.55 -26.39
CA GLU A 148 2.88 -17.32 -25.25
C GLU A 148 4.06 -17.82 -24.39
N LEU A 149 3.89 -17.75 -23.09
CA LEU A 149 4.90 -18.15 -22.12
C LEU A 149 4.24 -18.98 -21.01
N THR A 150 4.90 -20.07 -20.65
CA THR A 150 4.60 -20.82 -19.44
C THR A 150 5.75 -20.62 -18.46
N LEU A 151 5.43 -20.14 -17.24
CA LEU A 151 6.39 -19.73 -16.24
C LEU A 151 6.13 -20.47 -14.92
N ALA A 152 7.17 -21.02 -14.31
CA ALA A 152 7.15 -21.45 -12.92
C ALA A 152 7.55 -20.26 -12.03
N PRO A 153 6.58 -19.56 -11.39
CA PRO A 153 6.88 -18.36 -10.62
C PRO A 153 7.47 -18.70 -9.27
N TYR A 154 8.35 -17.85 -8.72
CA TYR A 154 8.88 -17.98 -7.38
C TYR A 154 8.87 -16.72 -6.54
N CYS A 155 8.78 -15.50 -7.15
CA CYS A 155 8.55 -14.29 -6.39
C CYS A 155 7.92 -13.17 -7.22
N LEU A 156 7.26 -12.25 -6.52
CA LEU A 156 6.84 -10.93 -7.01
C LEU A 156 7.86 -9.88 -6.58
N LYS A 157 8.11 -8.91 -7.44
CA LYS A 157 9.01 -7.79 -7.16
C LYS A 157 8.35 -6.48 -7.58
N VAL A 158 8.48 -5.46 -6.72
CA VAL A 158 8.15 -4.08 -7.08
C VAL A 158 9.46 -3.32 -7.30
N PHE A 159 9.55 -2.62 -8.43
CA PHE A 159 10.68 -1.74 -8.72
C PHE A 159 10.21 -0.55 -9.57
N LYS A 160 10.53 0.66 -9.15
CA LYS A 160 10.10 1.91 -9.81
C LYS A 160 8.61 1.90 -10.15
N GLN A 161 7.79 1.63 -9.13
CA GLN A 161 6.31 1.56 -9.20
C GLN A 161 5.73 0.49 -10.14
N ARG A 162 6.55 -0.38 -10.73
CA ARG A 162 6.11 -1.48 -11.61
C ARG A 162 6.21 -2.82 -10.90
N TRP A 163 5.23 -3.66 -11.16
CA TRP A 163 5.21 -5.04 -10.70
C TRP A 163 5.88 -5.97 -11.69
N TYR A 164 6.62 -6.91 -11.16
CA TYR A 164 7.31 -7.95 -11.91
C TYR A 164 7.08 -9.30 -11.26
N VAL A 165 6.94 -10.33 -12.10
CA VAL A 165 7.02 -11.73 -11.67
C VAL A 165 8.37 -12.32 -12.08
N ALA A 166 9.06 -12.97 -11.13
CA ALA A 166 10.27 -13.70 -11.41
C ALA A 166 9.98 -15.21 -11.39
N GLY A 167 10.52 -15.93 -12.35
CA GLY A 167 10.30 -17.36 -12.52
C GLY A 167 11.22 -17.99 -13.53
N CYS A 168 11.06 -19.30 -13.70
CA CYS A 168 11.76 -20.07 -14.72
C CYS A 168 10.78 -20.39 -15.87
N PRO A 169 11.02 -19.93 -17.10
CA PRO A 169 10.19 -20.30 -18.24
C PRO A 169 10.36 -21.78 -18.59
N SER A 170 9.29 -22.45 -19.02
CA SER A 170 9.33 -23.86 -19.40
C SER A 170 10.29 -24.16 -20.55
N THR A 171 10.53 -23.18 -21.41
CA THR A 171 11.50 -23.27 -22.53
C THR A 171 12.96 -23.23 -22.05
N HIS A 172 13.23 -22.65 -20.86
CA HIS A 172 14.55 -22.53 -20.26
C HIS A 172 14.43 -22.74 -18.75
N PRO A 173 14.25 -23.98 -18.28
CA PRO A 173 13.91 -24.28 -16.87
C PRO A 173 15.01 -23.90 -15.85
N THR A 174 16.24 -23.75 -16.32
CA THR A 174 17.40 -23.38 -15.47
C THR A 174 17.66 -21.88 -15.42
N GLU A 175 17.01 -21.11 -16.32
CA GLU A 175 17.21 -19.67 -16.38
C GLU A 175 16.14 -18.92 -15.57
N LYS A 176 16.61 -18.07 -14.66
CA LYS A 176 15.73 -17.16 -13.93
C LYS A 176 15.49 -15.91 -14.78
N ARG A 177 14.24 -15.64 -15.07
CA ARG A 177 13.82 -14.46 -15.85
C ARG A 177 12.81 -13.64 -15.08
N ILE A 178 12.70 -12.35 -15.44
CA ILE A 178 11.82 -11.37 -14.79
C ILE A 178 10.92 -10.77 -15.86
N TYR A 179 9.61 -10.77 -15.61
CA TYR A 179 8.58 -10.28 -16.53
C TYR A 179 7.78 -9.17 -15.88
N ALA A 180 7.65 -8.02 -16.57
CA ALA A 180 6.85 -6.89 -16.10
C ALA A 180 5.37 -7.17 -16.32
N LEU A 181 4.53 -6.99 -15.29
CA LEU A 181 3.12 -7.38 -15.33
C LEU A 181 2.27 -6.51 -16.22
N ASP A 182 2.65 -5.26 -16.44
CA ASP A 182 2.03 -4.34 -17.39
C ASP A 182 2.16 -4.76 -18.86
N ARG A 183 3.01 -5.77 -19.13
CA ARG A 183 3.19 -6.35 -20.46
C ARG A 183 2.58 -7.74 -20.61
N VAL A 184 1.85 -8.15 -19.59
CA VAL A 184 1.19 -9.45 -19.57
C VAL A 184 -0.25 -9.29 -20.06
N LYS A 185 -0.69 -10.20 -20.92
CA LYS A 185 -2.07 -10.35 -21.32
C LYS A 185 -2.54 -11.79 -21.05
N GLU A 186 -3.81 -11.93 -20.72
CA GLU A 186 -4.49 -13.24 -20.59
C GLU A 186 -3.76 -14.26 -19.70
N MET A 187 -3.40 -13.86 -18.49
CA MET A 187 -2.78 -14.77 -17.52
C MET A 187 -3.79 -15.77 -16.95
N ARG A 188 -3.40 -17.04 -16.90
CA ARG A 188 -4.16 -18.15 -16.35
C ARG A 188 -3.26 -19.20 -15.70
#